data_e3cb653659a6d5015152b850cadd5c7a
#
_entry.id   e3cb653659a6d5015152b850cadd5c7a
#
_cell.length_a   1.000
_cell.length_b   1.000
_cell.length_c   1.000
_cell.angle_alpha   90.00
_cell.angle_beta   90.00
_cell.angle_gamma   90.00
#
_symmetry.space_group_name_H-M   'P 1'
#
loop_
_entity.id
_entity.type
_entity.pdbx_description
1 polymer ?
#
loop_
_entity_poly.entity_id
_entity_poly.type
_entity_poly.pdbx_seq_one_letter_code
_entity_poly.pdbx_strand_id
1 'polypeptide(L)'
;MAVTSLIQFSDALSELAGGARAFTAGVRTESGHLLSGALWRANAVVVSEQSLPESTEYEVRVANGSAKAKLAGRDQGTNVAVLRLESDLHPALPEFSEARVGALALVVGAANDGISARLAIVRSVSGAWESAAGGAIDRRIVLDAAIHTDEGGPVVAADGKILGISTQGARRQTLVIPASTVERTVGVLLEKGTVERGWLGVALRPVALPESLRPDAGQRVGLMVMEVGGDSPAQKAGVVAGDIILSAGGIAVSRFASLTRQLGPASIGKHVELRLARAGAFVTANVTIEARKPA
;
A
#
# COMPACT_ATOMS: atom_id res chain seq x y z
N MET A 1 -7.80 31.79 -32.03
CA MET A 1 -8.18 31.55 -30.61
C MET A 1 -7.96 30.11 -30.20
N ALA A 2 -8.48 29.07 -30.88
CA ALA A 2 -8.30 27.65 -30.45
C ALA A 2 -6.84 27.17 -30.38
N VAL A 3 -5.99 27.54 -31.36
CA VAL A 3 -4.57 27.16 -31.41
C VAL A 3 -3.77 27.75 -30.23
N THR A 4 -4.04 29.02 -29.89
CA THR A 4 -3.38 29.72 -28.78
C THR A 4 -3.71 29.02 -27.43
N SER A 5 -4.96 28.62 -27.21
CA SER A 5 -5.39 27.91 -26.01
C SER A 5 -4.76 26.52 -25.90
N LEU A 6 -4.55 25.83 -27.02
CA LEU A 6 -3.90 24.51 -27.03
C LEU A 6 -2.40 24.63 -26.71
N ILE A 7 -1.72 25.65 -27.25
CA ILE A 7 -0.30 25.92 -26.92
C ILE A 7 -0.16 26.25 -25.43
N GLN A 8 -1.00 27.17 -24.92
CA GLN A 8 -0.98 27.52 -23.48
C GLN A 8 -1.22 26.30 -22.57
N PHE A 9 -2.13 25.41 -22.95
CA PHE A 9 -2.36 24.17 -22.21
C PHE A 9 -1.14 23.25 -22.26
N SER A 10 -0.51 23.08 -23.42
CA SER A 10 0.71 22.30 -23.58
C SER A 10 1.87 22.85 -22.74
N ASP A 11 2.04 24.17 -22.75
CA ASP A 11 3.09 24.85 -21.99
C ASP A 11 2.87 24.66 -20.48
N ALA A 12 1.64 24.84 -20.00
CA ALA A 12 1.28 24.60 -18.60
C ALA A 12 1.56 23.16 -18.14
N LEU A 13 1.28 22.15 -19.00
CA LEU A 13 1.61 20.75 -18.69
C LEU A 13 3.13 20.52 -18.64
N SER A 14 3.89 21.17 -19.54
CA SER A 14 5.35 21.08 -19.58
C SER A 14 5.98 21.72 -18.34
N GLU A 15 5.48 22.86 -17.92
CA GLU A 15 5.89 23.56 -16.70
C GLU A 15 5.59 22.71 -15.46
N LEU A 16 4.38 22.12 -15.39
CA LEU A 16 3.99 21.23 -14.30
C LEU A 16 4.90 20.00 -14.19
N ALA A 17 5.21 19.37 -15.32
CA ALA A 17 6.16 18.25 -15.37
C ALA A 17 7.57 18.69 -14.96
N GLY A 18 8.02 19.86 -15.43
CA GLY A 18 9.30 20.45 -15.07
C GLY A 18 9.42 20.71 -13.57
N GLY A 19 8.38 21.25 -12.94
CA GLY A 19 8.32 21.46 -11.48
C GLY A 19 8.39 20.13 -10.71
N ALA A 20 7.70 19.11 -11.19
CA ALA A 20 7.71 17.78 -10.56
C ALA A 20 9.09 17.07 -10.60
N ARG A 21 9.96 17.45 -11.51
CA ARG A 21 11.32 16.92 -11.61
C ARG A 21 12.12 17.09 -10.32
N ALA A 22 11.86 18.15 -9.55
CA ALA A 22 12.59 18.47 -8.33
C ALA A 22 12.45 17.37 -7.25
N PHE A 23 11.33 16.67 -7.23
CA PHE A 23 11.02 15.60 -6.27
C PHE A 23 10.76 14.24 -6.91
N THR A 24 10.93 14.10 -8.23
CA THR A 24 10.92 12.78 -8.88
C THR A 24 12.29 12.13 -8.73
N ALA A 25 12.30 10.91 -8.22
CA ALA A 25 13.52 10.14 -8.03
C ALA A 25 13.60 8.97 -9.01
N GLY A 26 14.76 8.80 -9.64
CA GLY A 26 15.13 7.56 -10.33
C GLY A 26 15.92 6.68 -9.37
N VAL A 27 15.44 5.47 -9.12
CA VAL A 27 16.10 4.48 -8.27
C VAL A 27 16.66 3.38 -9.15
N ARG A 28 17.96 3.25 -9.15
CA ARG A 28 18.66 2.22 -9.91
C ARG A 28 19.06 1.08 -8.98
N THR A 29 18.70 -0.13 -9.36
CA THR A 29 19.06 -1.35 -8.65
C THR A 29 20.42 -1.86 -9.11
N GLU A 30 21.06 -2.75 -8.36
CA GLU A 30 22.30 -3.43 -8.73
C GLU A 30 22.21 -4.13 -10.09
N SER A 31 21.04 -4.66 -10.44
CA SER A 31 20.76 -5.28 -11.75
C SER A 31 20.58 -4.26 -12.88
N GLY A 32 20.68 -2.95 -12.60
CA GLY A 32 20.56 -1.88 -13.58
C GLY A 32 19.13 -1.45 -13.91
N HIS A 33 18.10 -2.06 -13.29
CA HIS A 33 16.72 -1.62 -13.48
C HIS A 33 16.51 -0.23 -12.90
N LEU A 34 15.84 0.63 -13.66
CA LEU A 34 15.43 1.95 -13.23
C LEU A 34 13.97 1.90 -12.75
N LEU A 35 13.75 2.30 -11.51
CA LEU A 35 12.44 2.45 -10.89
C LEU A 35 12.14 3.92 -10.67
N SER A 36 10.86 4.26 -10.69
CA SER A 36 10.40 5.60 -10.32
C SER A 36 10.12 5.68 -8.83
N GLY A 37 10.41 6.83 -8.25
CA GLY A 37 10.13 7.14 -6.85
C GLY A 37 9.86 8.63 -6.64
N ALA A 38 9.50 8.97 -5.43
CA ALA A 38 9.29 10.34 -5.01
C ALA A 38 10.20 10.68 -3.82
N LEU A 39 10.94 11.77 -3.91
CA LEU A 39 11.67 12.32 -2.78
C LEU A 39 10.66 12.91 -1.79
N TRP A 40 10.56 12.29 -0.63
CA TRP A 40 9.52 12.57 0.37
C TRP A 40 10.02 13.34 1.58
N ARG A 41 11.28 13.17 1.90
CA ARG A 41 12.05 13.88 2.92
C ARG A 41 13.41 14.25 2.33
N ALA A 42 14.15 15.15 2.95
CA ALA A 42 15.49 15.53 2.52
C ALA A 42 16.42 14.31 2.32
N ASN A 43 16.20 13.26 3.11
CA ASN A 43 17.00 12.04 3.12
C ASN A 43 16.18 10.76 2.90
N ALA A 44 14.98 10.85 2.35
CA ALA A 44 14.14 9.68 2.14
C ALA A 44 13.38 9.72 0.81
N VAL A 45 13.50 8.65 0.06
CA VAL A 45 12.76 8.41 -1.18
C VAL A 45 11.73 7.30 -0.95
N VAL A 46 10.53 7.54 -1.45
CA VAL A 46 9.44 6.57 -1.47
C VAL A 46 9.35 5.94 -2.84
N VAL A 47 9.15 4.63 -2.88
CA VAL A 47 8.90 3.84 -4.10
C VAL A 47 7.73 2.90 -3.88
N SER A 48 7.18 2.35 -4.96
CA SER A 48 6.21 1.25 -4.88
C SER A 48 6.90 0.00 -4.33
N GLU A 49 6.37 -0.57 -3.24
CA GLU A 49 6.95 -1.75 -2.59
C GLU A 49 6.97 -2.96 -3.52
N GLN A 50 5.86 -3.19 -4.26
CA GLN A 50 5.75 -4.33 -5.18
C GLN A 50 6.73 -4.26 -6.36
N SER A 51 7.24 -3.08 -6.68
CA SER A 51 8.20 -2.87 -7.78
C SER A 51 9.65 -2.92 -7.30
N LEU A 52 9.89 -2.85 -5.98
CA LEU A 52 11.22 -2.78 -5.40
C LEU A 52 11.81 -4.18 -5.18
N PRO A 53 12.80 -4.63 -5.97
CA PRO A 53 13.48 -5.89 -5.71
C PRO A 53 14.31 -5.81 -4.42
N GLU A 54 14.66 -6.97 -3.88
CA GLU A 54 15.62 -7.04 -2.79
C GLU A 54 17.01 -6.64 -3.28
N SER A 55 17.64 -5.72 -2.57
CA SER A 55 19.01 -5.27 -2.81
C SER A 55 19.60 -4.72 -1.51
N THR A 56 20.89 -4.77 -1.39
CA THR A 56 21.61 -4.20 -0.23
C THR A 56 21.83 -2.71 -0.37
N GLU A 57 22.01 -2.22 -1.60
CA GLU A 57 22.20 -0.81 -1.93
C GLU A 57 21.40 -0.43 -3.17
N TYR A 58 21.04 0.85 -3.23
CA TYR A 58 20.38 1.48 -4.37
C TYR A 58 21.10 2.76 -4.72
N GLU A 59 21.16 3.10 -6.00
CA GLU A 59 21.57 4.43 -6.44
C GLU A 59 20.33 5.27 -6.73
N VAL A 60 20.20 6.39 -6.03
CA VAL A 60 19.07 7.31 -6.21
C VAL A 60 19.56 8.56 -6.91
N ARG A 61 18.87 8.94 -8.00
CA ARG A 61 19.10 10.18 -8.75
C ARG A 61 17.87 11.07 -8.68
N VAL A 62 18.08 12.33 -8.38
CA VAL A 62 17.07 13.41 -8.46
C VAL A 62 17.65 14.57 -9.27
N ALA A 63 16.82 15.61 -9.52
CA ALA A 63 17.26 16.76 -10.33
C ALA A 63 18.60 17.39 -9.87
N ASN A 64 18.84 17.43 -8.57
CA ASN A 64 19.98 18.15 -7.95
C ASN A 64 21.17 17.25 -7.60
N GLY A 65 21.15 15.98 -7.98
CA GLY A 65 22.26 15.08 -7.70
C GLY A 65 21.89 13.62 -7.56
N SER A 66 22.85 12.83 -7.12
CA SER A 66 22.66 11.41 -6.82
C SER A 66 23.24 11.07 -5.45
N ALA A 67 22.68 10.06 -4.82
CA ALA A 67 23.13 9.52 -3.54
C ALA A 67 22.95 8.00 -3.51
N LYS A 68 23.80 7.32 -2.75
CA LYS A 68 23.52 5.94 -2.34
C LYS A 68 22.39 5.91 -1.33
N ALA A 69 21.63 4.84 -1.36
CA ALA A 69 20.53 4.64 -0.45
C ALA A 69 20.44 3.19 0.03
N LYS A 70 19.89 3.01 1.21
CA LYS A 70 19.58 1.70 1.80
C LYS A 70 18.11 1.61 2.12
N LEU A 71 17.59 0.40 2.09
CA LEU A 71 16.20 0.17 2.50
C LEU A 71 16.04 0.54 3.98
N ALA A 72 15.22 1.54 4.26
CA ALA A 72 14.82 1.90 5.62
C ALA A 72 13.68 1.01 6.12
N GLY A 73 12.81 0.58 5.21
CA GLY A 73 11.72 -0.33 5.51
C GLY A 73 10.72 -0.44 4.36
N ARG A 74 9.85 -1.46 4.43
CA ARG A 74 8.81 -1.70 3.43
C ARG A 74 7.50 -2.16 4.08
N ASP A 75 6.41 -1.77 3.46
CA ASP A 75 5.07 -2.15 3.87
C ASP A 75 4.23 -2.61 2.66
N GLN A 76 4.09 -3.93 2.52
CA GLN A 76 3.25 -4.54 1.48
C GLN A 76 1.78 -4.10 1.59
N GLY A 77 1.31 -3.79 2.80
CA GLY A 77 -0.07 -3.40 3.01
C GLY A 77 -0.43 -2.09 2.33
N THR A 78 0.38 -1.08 2.44
CA THR A 78 0.17 0.20 1.76
C THR A 78 0.89 0.28 0.42
N ASN A 79 1.68 -0.74 0.05
CA ASN A 79 2.54 -0.76 -1.12
C ASN A 79 3.55 0.41 -1.13
N VAL A 80 4.14 0.69 0.02
CA VAL A 80 5.13 1.75 0.24
C VAL A 80 6.43 1.14 0.71
N ALA A 81 7.54 1.45 0.04
CA ALA A 81 8.88 1.21 0.56
C ALA A 81 9.63 2.54 0.68
N VAL A 82 10.49 2.64 1.68
CA VAL A 82 11.29 3.83 1.96
C VAL A 82 12.77 3.51 1.86
N LEU A 83 13.47 4.26 1.03
CA LEU A 83 14.91 4.25 0.91
C LEU A 83 15.48 5.45 1.67
N ARG A 84 16.41 5.19 2.59
CA ARG A 84 17.15 6.23 3.30
C ARG A 84 18.40 6.57 2.51
N LEU A 85 18.55 7.83 2.14
CA LEU A 85 19.74 8.36 1.47
C LEU A 85 20.90 8.48 2.46
N GLU A 86 22.12 8.25 2.00
CA GLU A 86 23.35 8.45 2.79
C GLU A 86 23.73 9.92 2.91
N SER A 87 23.18 10.77 2.05
CA SER A 87 23.37 12.24 2.09
C SER A 87 22.05 12.95 1.79
N ASP A 88 21.83 14.09 2.43
CA ASP A 88 20.66 14.93 2.16
C ASP A 88 20.80 15.60 0.79
N LEU A 89 19.76 15.56 -0.02
CA LEU A 89 19.74 16.17 -1.35
C LEU A 89 19.14 17.58 -1.37
N HIS A 90 18.72 18.09 -0.21
CA HIS A 90 18.18 19.45 0.01
C HIS A 90 17.22 19.97 -1.07
N PRO A 91 16.22 19.20 -1.47
CA PRO A 91 15.25 19.66 -2.45
C PRO A 91 14.18 20.53 -1.80
N ALA A 92 13.45 21.24 -2.64
CA ALA A 92 12.13 21.72 -2.25
C ALA A 92 11.24 20.48 -2.03
N LEU A 93 10.76 20.28 -0.81
CA LEU A 93 9.83 19.19 -0.51
C LEU A 93 8.46 19.53 -1.09
N PRO A 94 7.73 18.53 -1.63
CA PRO A 94 6.44 18.79 -2.25
C PRO A 94 5.38 19.12 -1.20
N GLU A 95 4.46 19.98 -1.56
CA GLU A 95 3.20 20.12 -0.84
C GLU A 95 2.19 19.07 -1.30
N PHE A 96 1.19 18.80 -0.47
CA PHE A 96 0.16 17.80 -0.76
C PHE A 96 -1.17 18.44 -1.14
N SER A 97 -1.90 17.77 -2.04
CA SER A 97 -3.22 18.15 -2.51
C SER A 97 -4.21 16.99 -2.36
N GLU A 98 -5.51 17.31 -2.40
CA GLU A 98 -6.56 16.31 -2.40
C GLU A 98 -7.07 16.02 -3.83
N ALA A 99 -7.28 14.74 -4.12
CA ALA A 99 -7.82 14.31 -5.40
C ALA A 99 -9.31 14.66 -5.52
N ARG A 100 -9.70 15.21 -6.67
CA ARG A 100 -11.10 15.49 -7.05
C ARG A 100 -11.43 14.77 -8.35
N VAL A 101 -12.61 14.15 -8.41
CA VAL A 101 -13.07 13.43 -9.62
C VAL A 101 -13.15 14.42 -10.79
N GLY A 102 -12.65 14.03 -11.95
CA GLY A 102 -12.59 14.84 -13.16
C GLY A 102 -11.40 15.80 -13.22
N ALA A 103 -10.62 15.97 -12.14
CA ALA A 103 -9.43 16.80 -12.16
C ALA A 103 -8.31 16.17 -12.98
N LEU A 104 -7.47 17.01 -13.60
CA LEU A 104 -6.26 16.58 -14.27
C LEU A 104 -5.17 16.25 -13.25
N ALA A 105 -4.36 15.25 -13.58
CA ALA A 105 -3.17 14.87 -12.85
C ALA A 105 -2.06 14.46 -13.83
N LEU A 106 -0.80 14.66 -13.43
CA LEU A 106 0.35 14.07 -14.12
C LEU A 106 0.92 12.93 -13.28
N VAL A 107 1.08 11.77 -13.89
CA VAL A 107 1.92 10.70 -13.35
C VAL A 107 3.32 10.94 -13.87
N VAL A 108 4.27 11.17 -12.97
CA VAL A 108 5.65 11.50 -13.34
C VAL A 108 6.54 10.34 -12.93
N GLY A 109 7.35 9.87 -13.85
CA GLY A 109 8.29 8.77 -13.64
C GLY A 109 9.72 9.18 -13.96
N ALA A 110 10.66 8.37 -13.52
CA ALA A 110 12.06 8.52 -13.88
C ALA A 110 12.31 7.95 -15.29
N ALA A 111 13.16 8.62 -16.05
CA ALA A 111 13.73 8.14 -17.30
C ALA A 111 15.27 8.17 -17.20
N ASN A 112 15.97 7.46 -18.12
CA ASN A 112 17.43 7.35 -18.06
C ASN A 112 18.11 8.73 -18.00
N ASP A 113 17.63 9.69 -18.77
CA ASP A 113 18.23 11.03 -18.89
C ASP A 113 17.25 12.15 -18.48
N GLY A 114 16.28 11.85 -17.61
CA GLY A 114 15.32 12.87 -17.19
C GLY A 114 14.10 12.27 -16.49
N ILE A 115 12.94 12.79 -16.89
CA ILE A 115 11.65 12.32 -16.39
C ILE A 115 10.73 11.93 -17.57
N SER A 116 9.78 11.06 -17.30
CA SER A 116 8.61 10.83 -18.13
C SER A 116 7.40 11.45 -17.45
N ALA A 117 6.43 11.91 -18.24
CA ALA A 117 5.18 12.44 -17.72
C ALA A 117 4.00 11.90 -18.52
N ARG A 118 2.93 11.56 -17.83
CA ARG A 118 1.70 11.04 -18.41
C ARG A 118 0.50 11.80 -17.87
N LEU A 119 -0.22 12.44 -18.75
CA LEU A 119 -1.46 13.10 -18.40
C LEU A 119 -2.54 12.06 -18.10
N ALA A 120 -3.25 12.28 -17.01
CA ALA A 120 -4.35 11.45 -16.54
C ALA A 120 -5.50 12.30 -16.02
N ILE A 121 -6.68 11.69 -15.94
CA ILE A 121 -7.83 12.25 -15.25
C ILE A 121 -8.07 11.42 -13.99
N VAL A 122 -8.39 12.07 -12.88
CA VAL A 122 -8.88 11.39 -11.69
C VAL A 122 -10.27 10.82 -12.00
N ARG A 123 -10.31 9.53 -12.32
CA ARG A 123 -11.53 8.84 -12.75
C ARG A 123 -12.51 8.63 -11.60
N SER A 124 -12.02 8.29 -10.41
CA SER A 124 -12.86 8.10 -9.24
C SER A 124 -12.07 8.32 -7.95
N VAL A 125 -12.78 8.83 -6.95
CA VAL A 125 -12.32 8.96 -5.56
C VAL A 125 -13.37 8.34 -4.66
N SER A 126 -12.99 7.42 -3.78
CA SER A 126 -13.89 6.84 -2.78
C SER A 126 -13.22 6.84 -1.40
N GLY A 127 -13.97 6.45 -0.37
CA GLY A 127 -13.52 6.46 1.02
C GLY A 127 -12.33 5.55 1.30
N ALA A 128 -11.96 5.49 2.57
CA ALA A 128 -10.92 4.61 3.06
C ALA A 128 -11.20 3.14 2.72
N TRP A 129 -10.14 2.41 2.43
CA TRP A 129 -10.21 1.00 2.08
C TRP A 129 -8.99 0.25 2.59
N GLU A 130 -9.07 -1.06 2.55
CA GLU A 130 -7.93 -1.91 2.86
C GLU A 130 -7.46 -2.69 1.64
N SER A 131 -6.15 -2.78 1.50
CA SER A 131 -5.52 -3.62 0.49
C SER A 131 -5.68 -5.11 0.81
N ALA A 132 -5.41 -5.98 -0.15
CA ALA A 132 -5.41 -7.43 0.08
C ALA A 132 -4.38 -7.87 1.11
N ALA A 133 -3.30 -7.11 1.29
CA ALA A 133 -2.25 -7.35 2.28
C ALA A 133 -2.54 -6.69 3.66
N GLY A 134 -3.75 -6.17 3.87
CA GLY A 134 -4.21 -5.65 5.17
C GLY A 134 -3.71 -4.25 5.51
N GLY A 135 -3.30 -3.46 4.52
CA GLY A 135 -2.92 -2.06 4.73
C GLY A 135 -4.10 -1.12 4.61
N ALA A 136 -4.28 -0.27 5.62
CA ALA A 136 -5.29 0.78 5.60
C ALA A 136 -4.83 1.93 4.70
N ILE A 137 -5.61 2.25 3.69
CA ILE A 137 -5.38 3.32 2.72
C ILE A 137 -6.52 4.33 2.84
N ASP A 138 -6.20 5.60 3.04
CA ASP A 138 -7.14 6.63 3.45
C ASP A 138 -8.21 6.93 2.41
N ARG A 139 -7.87 6.83 1.12
CA ARG A 139 -8.80 7.00 0.00
C ARG A 139 -8.43 6.07 -1.14
N ARG A 140 -9.41 5.61 -1.88
CA ARG A 140 -9.18 4.89 -3.13
C ARG A 140 -9.29 5.87 -4.28
N ILE A 141 -8.15 6.22 -4.87
CA ILE A 141 -8.04 7.14 -6.01
C ILE A 141 -7.66 6.32 -7.24
N VAL A 142 -8.45 6.42 -8.32
CA VAL A 142 -8.23 5.72 -9.59
C VAL A 142 -8.00 6.75 -10.68
N LEU A 143 -6.95 6.55 -11.46
CA LEU A 143 -6.66 7.37 -12.64
C LEU A 143 -7.11 6.67 -13.92
N ASP A 144 -7.45 7.48 -14.92
CA ASP A 144 -7.70 7.05 -16.29
C ASP A 144 -6.39 7.12 -17.10
N ALA A 145 -5.44 6.29 -16.71
CA ALA A 145 -4.16 6.15 -17.40
C ALA A 145 -3.61 4.74 -17.12
N ALA A 146 -2.82 4.21 -18.04
CA ALA A 146 -2.02 3.01 -17.80
C ALA A 146 -0.60 3.43 -17.41
N ILE A 147 -0.05 2.83 -16.35
CA ILE A 147 1.35 3.02 -15.93
C ILE A 147 2.15 1.76 -16.20
N HIS A 148 3.44 1.93 -16.39
CA HIS A 148 4.43 0.86 -16.56
C HIS A 148 5.68 1.18 -15.74
N THR A 149 6.64 1.90 -16.33
CA THR A 149 7.89 2.32 -15.69
C THR A 149 7.68 3.48 -14.72
N ASP A 150 6.51 4.13 -14.76
CA ASP A 150 6.17 5.27 -13.91
C ASP A 150 5.63 4.85 -12.52
N GLU A 151 5.52 3.54 -12.27
CA GLU A 151 5.06 3.03 -10.98
C GLU A 151 5.99 3.42 -9.83
N GLY A 152 5.43 3.91 -8.73
CA GLY A 152 6.15 4.47 -7.60
C GLY A 152 6.46 5.97 -7.73
N GLY A 153 6.36 6.53 -8.93
CA GLY A 153 6.58 7.95 -9.16
C GLY A 153 5.45 8.84 -8.60
N PRO A 154 5.74 10.14 -8.40
CA PRO A 154 4.75 11.07 -7.88
C PRO A 154 3.59 11.27 -8.85
N VAL A 155 2.40 11.43 -8.28
CA VAL A 155 1.20 11.88 -9.00
C VAL A 155 0.93 13.30 -8.59
N VAL A 156 1.00 14.21 -9.55
CA VAL A 156 0.93 15.67 -9.35
C VAL A 156 -0.40 16.20 -9.83
N ALA A 157 -1.07 16.98 -9.01
CA ALA A 157 -2.29 17.70 -9.37
C ALA A 157 -1.96 18.94 -10.22
N ALA A 158 -2.97 19.54 -10.84
CA ALA A 158 -2.82 20.72 -11.68
C ALA A 158 -2.28 21.97 -10.95
N ASP A 159 -2.32 21.99 -9.62
CA ASP A 159 -1.75 23.02 -8.76
C ASP A 159 -0.25 22.80 -8.41
N GLY A 160 0.38 21.78 -8.98
CA GLY A 160 1.79 21.42 -8.73
C GLY A 160 2.03 20.61 -7.47
N LYS A 161 1.00 20.32 -6.67
CA LYS A 161 1.10 19.57 -5.42
C LYS A 161 0.93 18.07 -5.63
N ILE A 162 1.47 17.25 -4.73
CA ILE A 162 1.40 15.80 -4.83
C ILE A 162 0.06 15.26 -4.29
N LEU A 163 -0.62 14.43 -5.09
CA LEU A 163 -1.76 13.62 -4.67
C LEU A 163 -1.29 12.36 -3.92
N GLY A 164 -0.12 11.84 -4.25
CA GLY A 164 0.45 10.62 -3.73
C GLY A 164 1.44 9.99 -4.71
N ILE A 165 1.68 8.68 -4.58
CA ILE A 165 2.49 7.91 -5.51
C ILE A 165 1.63 6.97 -6.36
N SER A 166 2.04 6.76 -7.60
CA SER A 166 1.36 5.85 -8.53
C SER A 166 1.63 4.39 -8.17
N THR A 167 0.62 3.54 -8.33
CA THR A 167 0.77 2.08 -8.22
C THR A 167 -0.16 1.34 -9.16
N GLN A 168 0.23 0.13 -9.54
CA GLN A 168 -0.61 -0.75 -10.34
C GLN A 168 -1.53 -1.58 -9.42
N GLY A 169 -2.83 -1.38 -9.56
CA GLY A 169 -3.85 -2.16 -8.90
C GLY A 169 -4.30 -3.39 -9.70
N ALA A 170 -5.30 -4.11 -9.17
CA ALA A 170 -5.93 -5.22 -9.87
C ALA A 170 -6.46 -4.80 -11.26
N ARG A 171 -6.42 -5.73 -12.23
CA ARG A 171 -6.86 -5.50 -13.62
C ARG A 171 -6.11 -4.35 -14.31
N ARG A 172 -4.86 -4.10 -13.95
CA ARG A 172 -4.01 -3.03 -14.50
C ARG A 172 -4.59 -1.62 -14.32
N GLN A 173 -5.42 -1.41 -13.31
CA GLN A 173 -5.86 -0.07 -12.97
C GLN A 173 -4.71 0.73 -12.36
N THR A 174 -4.57 1.97 -12.76
CA THR A 174 -3.66 2.89 -12.08
C THR A 174 -4.35 3.45 -10.85
N LEU A 175 -3.77 3.17 -9.69
CA LEU A 175 -4.18 3.69 -8.40
C LEU A 175 -3.16 4.73 -7.93
N VAL A 176 -3.61 5.61 -7.06
CA VAL A 176 -2.74 6.49 -6.29
C VAL A 176 -2.82 6.08 -4.83
N ILE A 177 -1.66 5.81 -4.22
CA ILE A 177 -1.56 5.74 -2.77
C ILE A 177 -1.53 7.17 -2.26
N PRO A 178 -2.56 7.63 -1.52
CA PRO A 178 -2.69 9.03 -1.14
C PRO A 178 -1.51 9.54 -0.33
N ALA A 179 -1.17 10.80 -0.49
CA ALA A 179 -0.07 11.43 0.24
C ALA A 179 -0.20 11.27 1.76
N SER A 180 -1.41 11.34 2.31
CA SER A 180 -1.66 11.11 3.75
C SER A 180 -1.30 9.69 4.20
N THR A 181 -1.62 8.68 3.38
CA THR A 181 -1.22 7.28 3.64
C THR A 181 0.29 7.11 3.55
N VAL A 182 0.92 7.67 2.51
CA VAL A 182 2.37 7.62 2.32
C VAL A 182 3.07 8.28 3.51
N GLU A 183 2.65 9.48 3.91
CA GLU A 183 3.24 10.26 5.00
C GLU A 183 3.21 9.48 6.33
N ARG A 184 2.06 8.90 6.67
CA ARG A 184 1.92 8.05 7.86
C ARG A 184 2.84 6.83 7.80
N THR A 185 2.92 6.18 6.64
CA THR A 185 3.73 4.96 6.46
C THR A 185 5.22 5.29 6.51
N VAL A 186 5.65 6.38 5.85
CA VAL A 186 7.04 6.86 5.87
C VAL A 186 7.53 7.11 7.29
N GLY A 187 6.70 7.78 8.12
CA GLY A 187 7.05 8.03 9.52
C GLY A 187 7.37 6.73 10.27
N VAL A 188 6.49 5.73 10.16
CA VAL A 188 6.68 4.43 10.82
C VAL A 188 7.88 3.67 10.26
N LEU A 189 8.07 3.65 8.95
CA LEU A 189 9.17 2.91 8.31
C LEU A 189 10.54 3.52 8.62
N LEU A 190 10.63 4.85 8.73
CA LEU A 190 11.87 5.53 9.11
C LEU A 190 12.24 5.31 10.57
N GLU A 191 11.26 5.14 11.46
CA GLU A 191 11.45 4.92 12.89
C GLU A 191 11.69 3.44 13.22
N LYS A 192 10.83 2.54 12.69
CA LYS A 192 10.76 1.13 13.10
C LYS A 192 11.21 0.14 12.04
N GLY A 193 11.40 0.57 10.80
CA GLY A 193 11.76 -0.29 9.67
C GLY A 193 10.62 -1.16 9.13
N THR A 194 9.54 -1.31 9.88
CA THR A 194 8.40 -2.17 9.50
C THR A 194 7.10 -1.63 10.08
N VAL A 195 6.00 -1.91 9.39
CA VAL A 195 4.65 -1.68 9.91
C VAL A 195 4.16 -2.96 10.55
N GLU A 196 4.15 -2.99 11.88
CA GLU A 196 3.63 -4.12 12.62
C GLU A 196 2.14 -4.32 12.33
N ARG A 197 1.73 -5.58 12.19
CA ARG A 197 0.32 -5.99 12.05
C ARG A 197 -0.02 -7.08 13.02
N GLY A 198 -1.27 -7.11 13.41
CA GLY A 198 -1.79 -8.19 14.23
C GLY A 198 -1.66 -9.53 13.50
N TRP A 199 -1.36 -10.55 14.26
CA TRP A 199 -1.13 -11.91 13.79
C TRP A 199 -1.89 -12.91 14.66
N LEU A 200 -2.50 -13.90 14.01
CA LEU A 200 -3.16 -15.03 14.67
C LEU A 200 -2.32 -16.30 14.61
N GLY A 201 -1.50 -16.43 13.57
CA GLY A 201 -0.66 -17.62 13.35
C GLY A 201 -1.43 -18.81 12.78
N VAL A 202 -2.30 -18.56 11.81
CA VAL A 202 -3.09 -19.60 11.13
C VAL A 202 -2.92 -19.50 9.63
N ALA A 203 -2.83 -20.65 8.95
CA ALA A 203 -3.03 -20.75 7.51
C ALA A 203 -4.53 -21.02 7.25
N LEU A 204 -5.13 -20.25 6.35
CA LEU A 204 -6.57 -20.26 6.15
C LEU A 204 -6.95 -20.56 4.70
N ARG A 205 -8.13 -21.15 4.49
CA ARG A 205 -8.74 -21.37 3.17
C ARG A 205 -10.22 -21.05 3.21
N PRO A 206 -10.79 -20.29 2.26
CA PRO A 206 -12.23 -20.12 2.13
C PRO A 206 -12.90 -21.45 1.83
N VAL A 207 -13.96 -21.78 2.57
CA VAL A 207 -14.75 -23.01 2.39
C VAL A 207 -16.24 -22.72 2.47
N ALA A 208 -17.03 -23.45 1.70
CA ALA A 208 -18.50 -23.45 1.86
C ALA A 208 -18.88 -24.14 3.15
N LEU A 209 -19.78 -23.54 3.92
CA LEU A 209 -20.32 -24.16 5.13
C LEU A 209 -21.29 -25.30 4.77
N PRO A 210 -21.29 -26.41 5.55
CA PRO A 210 -22.34 -27.40 5.48
C PRO A 210 -23.73 -26.77 5.61
N GLU A 211 -24.71 -27.29 4.92
CA GLU A 211 -26.08 -26.72 4.92
C GLU A 211 -26.68 -26.65 6.31
N SER A 212 -26.42 -27.66 7.13
CA SER A 212 -26.87 -27.73 8.53
C SER A 212 -26.39 -26.58 9.41
N LEU A 213 -25.24 -25.97 9.09
CA LEU A 213 -24.65 -24.88 9.90
C LEU A 213 -25.03 -23.49 9.39
N ARG A 214 -25.51 -23.37 8.15
CA ARG A 214 -25.77 -22.06 7.51
C ARG A 214 -26.83 -21.20 8.22
N PRO A 215 -27.97 -21.77 8.69
CA PRO A 215 -28.97 -20.95 9.38
C PRO A 215 -28.40 -20.24 10.62
N ASP A 216 -27.71 -20.96 11.49
CA ASP A 216 -27.19 -20.43 12.74
C ASP A 216 -25.89 -19.62 12.54
N ALA A 217 -25.12 -19.91 11.49
CA ALA A 217 -23.95 -19.14 11.11
C ALA A 217 -24.30 -17.79 10.47
N GLY A 218 -25.50 -17.66 9.87
CA GLY A 218 -25.91 -16.47 9.13
C GLY A 218 -25.11 -16.19 7.86
N GLN A 219 -24.32 -17.18 7.38
CA GLN A 219 -23.45 -17.04 6.21
C GLN A 219 -23.23 -18.39 5.51
N ARG A 220 -22.78 -18.34 4.24
CA ARG A 220 -22.57 -19.54 3.41
C ARG A 220 -21.12 -19.98 3.30
N VAL A 221 -20.17 -19.12 3.66
CA VAL A 221 -18.71 -19.30 3.52
C VAL A 221 -18.05 -18.91 4.83
N GLY A 222 -17.02 -19.67 5.25
CA GLY A 222 -16.13 -19.35 6.35
C GLY A 222 -14.68 -19.55 5.94
N LEU A 223 -13.74 -19.28 6.84
CA LEU A 223 -12.31 -19.54 6.64
C LEU A 223 -11.89 -20.77 7.44
N MET A 224 -11.62 -21.88 6.76
CA MET A 224 -11.10 -23.09 7.39
C MET A 224 -9.64 -22.89 7.77
N VAL A 225 -9.31 -23.26 8.99
CA VAL A 225 -7.94 -23.32 9.52
C VAL A 225 -7.28 -24.58 8.96
N MET A 226 -6.29 -24.38 8.10
CA MET A 226 -5.52 -25.48 7.49
C MET A 226 -4.34 -25.88 8.35
N GLU A 227 -3.74 -24.89 9.04
CA GLU A 227 -2.59 -25.07 9.90
C GLU A 227 -2.60 -24.02 11.01
N VAL A 228 -2.09 -24.38 12.17
CA VAL A 228 -1.86 -23.48 13.31
C VAL A 228 -0.38 -23.49 13.63
N GLY A 229 0.25 -22.32 13.55
CA GLY A 229 1.67 -22.16 13.85
C GLY A 229 1.97 -22.44 15.33
N GLY A 230 3.14 -23.00 15.60
CA GLY A 230 3.61 -23.21 16.96
C GLY A 230 3.75 -21.88 17.72
N ASP A 231 3.43 -21.88 19.02
CA ASP A 231 3.46 -20.71 19.91
C ASP A 231 2.64 -19.51 19.43
N SER A 232 1.73 -19.74 18.48
CA SER A 232 0.88 -18.68 17.93
C SER A 232 -0.26 -18.29 18.86
N PRO A 233 -0.80 -17.08 18.72
CA PRO A 233 -2.00 -16.63 19.44
C PRO A 233 -3.18 -17.59 19.27
N ALA A 234 -3.38 -18.11 18.06
CA ALA A 234 -4.45 -19.08 17.78
C ALA A 234 -4.25 -20.39 18.52
N GLN A 235 -3.00 -20.92 18.59
CA GLN A 235 -2.68 -22.13 19.34
C GLN A 235 -2.93 -21.94 20.84
N LYS A 236 -2.48 -20.82 21.41
CA LYS A 236 -2.70 -20.46 22.82
C LYS A 236 -4.18 -20.37 23.17
N ALA A 237 -5.02 -19.96 22.21
CA ALA A 237 -6.46 -19.86 22.37
C ALA A 237 -7.21 -21.18 22.06
N GLY A 238 -6.50 -22.27 21.77
CA GLY A 238 -7.10 -23.57 21.51
C GLY A 238 -7.76 -23.72 20.13
N VAL A 239 -7.40 -22.87 19.14
CA VAL A 239 -7.78 -23.06 17.74
C VAL A 239 -6.98 -24.22 17.16
N VAL A 240 -7.64 -25.08 16.39
CA VAL A 240 -7.02 -26.27 15.79
C VAL A 240 -7.27 -26.32 14.28
N ALA A 241 -6.47 -27.10 13.58
CA ALA A 241 -6.70 -27.36 12.16
C ALA A 241 -8.07 -28.07 11.98
N GLY A 242 -8.82 -27.67 10.96
CA GLY A 242 -10.19 -28.10 10.70
C GLY A 242 -11.27 -27.18 11.29
N ASP A 243 -10.94 -26.27 12.18
CA ASP A 243 -11.89 -25.21 12.59
C ASP A 243 -12.28 -24.33 11.40
N ILE A 244 -13.50 -23.85 11.37
CA ILE A 244 -13.94 -22.87 10.39
C ILE A 244 -14.25 -21.55 11.11
N ILE A 245 -13.46 -20.51 10.87
CA ILE A 245 -13.70 -19.18 11.44
C ILE A 245 -14.93 -18.58 10.75
N LEU A 246 -15.93 -18.22 11.54
CA LEU A 246 -17.18 -17.62 11.11
C LEU A 246 -17.23 -16.13 11.37
N SER A 247 -16.75 -15.69 12.54
CA SER A 247 -16.63 -14.28 12.88
C SER A 247 -15.41 -14.04 13.75
N ALA A 248 -14.95 -12.79 13.74
CA ALA A 248 -13.92 -12.29 14.64
C ALA A 248 -14.41 -10.94 15.19
N GLY A 249 -14.40 -10.76 16.52
CA GLY A 249 -14.92 -9.55 17.16
C GLY A 249 -16.37 -9.23 16.79
N GLY A 250 -17.21 -10.24 16.59
CA GLY A 250 -18.61 -10.10 16.17
C GLY A 250 -18.83 -9.81 14.67
N ILE A 251 -17.75 -9.59 13.90
CA ILE A 251 -17.83 -9.29 12.46
C ILE A 251 -17.67 -10.58 11.66
N ALA A 252 -18.62 -10.82 10.74
CA ALA A 252 -18.60 -12.01 9.88
C ALA A 252 -17.35 -12.10 9.00
N VAL A 253 -16.74 -13.28 8.95
CA VAL A 253 -15.51 -13.56 8.22
C VAL A 253 -15.81 -14.58 7.12
N SER A 254 -15.85 -14.13 5.86
CA SER A 254 -16.10 -14.99 4.68
C SER A 254 -14.94 -15.00 3.69
N ARG A 255 -13.96 -14.11 3.87
CA ARG A 255 -12.76 -13.97 3.02
C ARG A 255 -11.61 -13.38 3.83
N PHE A 256 -10.39 -13.56 3.34
CA PHE A 256 -9.19 -13.07 4.03
C PHE A 256 -9.28 -11.59 4.39
N ALA A 257 -9.69 -10.73 3.45
CA ALA A 257 -9.81 -9.30 3.69
C ALA A 257 -10.75 -8.92 4.85
N SER A 258 -11.76 -9.75 5.17
CA SER A 258 -12.64 -9.49 6.31
C SER A 258 -11.98 -9.81 7.66
N LEU A 259 -11.00 -10.72 7.68
CA LEU A 259 -10.22 -11.03 8.87
C LEU A 259 -9.03 -10.08 9.01
N THR A 260 -8.24 -9.86 7.95
CA THR A 260 -7.06 -8.97 7.99
C THR A 260 -7.41 -7.55 8.39
N ARG A 261 -8.62 -7.10 8.04
CA ARG A 261 -9.17 -5.81 8.46
C ARG A 261 -9.22 -5.64 9.99
N GLN A 262 -9.33 -6.74 10.71
CA GLN A 262 -9.37 -6.74 12.17
C GLN A 262 -8.00 -6.94 12.81
N LEU A 263 -6.98 -7.23 11.99
CA LEU A 263 -5.60 -7.46 12.40
C LEU A 263 -4.69 -6.26 12.10
N GLY A 264 -5.23 -5.05 12.02
CA GLY A 264 -4.46 -3.83 11.86
C GLY A 264 -3.55 -3.54 13.06
N PRO A 265 -2.59 -2.59 12.96
CA PRO A 265 -1.65 -2.25 14.04
C PRO A 265 -2.33 -1.99 15.38
N ALA A 266 -3.49 -1.34 15.36
CA ALA A 266 -4.27 -1.01 16.57
C ALA A 266 -4.92 -2.24 17.24
N SER A 267 -4.87 -3.42 16.65
CA SER A 267 -5.41 -4.66 17.25
C SER A 267 -4.39 -5.39 18.12
N ILE A 268 -3.10 -5.09 17.99
CA ILE A 268 -2.03 -5.75 18.74
C ILE A 268 -2.27 -5.54 20.25
N GLY A 269 -2.18 -6.63 21.02
CA GLY A 269 -2.48 -6.66 22.45
C GLY A 269 -3.97 -6.74 22.81
N LYS A 270 -4.89 -6.60 21.84
CA LYS A 270 -6.32 -6.73 22.11
C LYS A 270 -6.78 -8.19 22.08
N HIS A 271 -7.82 -8.47 22.87
CA HIS A 271 -8.55 -9.72 22.80
C HIS A 271 -9.61 -9.65 21.71
N VAL A 272 -9.62 -10.68 20.87
CA VAL A 272 -10.64 -10.85 19.82
C VAL A 272 -11.32 -12.19 20.00
N GLU A 273 -12.63 -12.17 20.13
CA GLU A 273 -13.44 -13.39 20.16
C GLU A 273 -13.59 -13.93 18.72
N LEU A 274 -13.18 -15.17 18.52
CA LEU A 274 -13.42 -15.93 17.30
C LEU A 274 -14.60 -16.87 17.51
N ARG A 275 -15.65 -16.75 16.69
CA ARG A 275 -16.70 -17.78 16.59
C ARG A 275 -16.29 -18.78 15.53
N LEU A 276 -16.22 -20.04 15.93
CA LEU A 276 -15.73 -21.14 15.10
C LEU A 276 -16.82 -22.20 14.91
N ALA A 277 -16.79 -22.91 13.78
CA ALA A 277 -17.44 -24.20 13.65
C ALA A 277 -16.38 -25.31 13.75
N ARG A 278 -16.57 -26.24 14.69
CA ARG A 278 -15.71 -27.38 14.96
C ARG A 278 -16.54 -28.65 15.03
N ALA A 279 -16.27 -29.62 14.17
CA ALA A 279 -16.98 -30.90 14.13
C ALA A 279 -18.53 -30.78 14.16
N GLY A 280 -19.07 -29.78 13.48
CA GLY A 280 -20.53 -29.53 13.39
C GLY A 280 -21.11 -28.71 14.55
N ALA A 281 -20.34 -28.32 15.55
CA ALA A 281 -20.78 -27.49 16.67
C ALA A 281 -20.15 -26.09 16.61
N PHE A 282 -20.79 -25.10 17.23
CA PHE A 282 -20.22 -23.76 17.38
C PHE A 282 -19.38 -23.68 18.66
N VAL A 283 -18.17 -23.13 18.52
CA VAL A 283 -17.21 -22.94 19.60
C VAL A 283 -16.71 -21.49 19.57
N THR A 284 -16.41 -20.96 20.73
CA THR A 284 -15.79 -19.62 20.88
C THR A 284 -14.34 -19.78 21.35
N ALA A 285 -13.41 -19.05 20.72
CA ALA A 285 -12.02 -18.94 21.16
C ALA A 285 -11.68 -17.46 21.37
N ASN A 286 -11.12 -17.12 22.52
CA ASN A 286 -10.64 -15.76 22.82
C ASN A 286 -9.14 -15.68 22.50
N VAL A 287 -8.78 -14.93 21.49
CA VAL A 287 -7.40 -14.81 21.00
C VAL A 287 -6.86 -13.44 21.34
N THR A 288 -5.70 -13.40 22.00
CA THR A 288 -4.94 -12.14 22.15
C THR A 288 -4.10 -11.93 20.90
N ILE A 289 -4.36 -10.86 20.15
CA ILE A 289 -3.62 -10.54 18.94
C ILE A 289 -2.18 -10.17 19.29
N GLU A 290 -1.21 -10.84 18.72
CA GLU A 290 0.20 -10.50 18.85
C GLU A 290 0.71 -9.81 17.58
N ALA A 291 1.84 -9.08 17.67
CA ALA A 291 2.52 -8.58 16.48
C ALA A 291 3.11 -9.76 15.69
N ARG A 292 3.03 -9.70 14.36
CA ARG A 292 3.70 -10.69 13.51
C ARG A 292 5.21 -10.56 13.70
N LYS A 293 5.86 -11.63 14.16
CA LYS A 293 7.32 -11.68 14.24
C LYS A 293 7.90 -11.62 12.82
N PRO A 294 8.98 -10.87 12.59
CA PRO A 294 9.71 -10.97 11.33
C PRO A 294 10.19 -12.41 11.11
N ALA A 295 10.13 -12.85 9.86
CA ALA A 295 10.59 -14.18 9.45
C ALA A 295 12.11 -14.25 9.48
#